data_83f700cae1b331488c5498ff14a93761
#
_entry.id   83f700cae1b331488c5498ff14a93761
#
_cell.length_a   1.000
_cell.length_b   1.000
_cell.length_c   1.000
_cell.angle_alpha   90.00
_cell.angle_beta   90.00
_cell.angle_gamma   90.00
#
_symmetry.space_group_name_H-M   'P 1'
#
loop_
_entity.id
_entity.type
_entity.pdbx_description
1 polymer ?
#
loop_
_entity_poly.entity_id
_entity_poly.type
_entity_poly.pdbx_seq_one_letter_code
_entity_poly.pdbx_strand_id
1 'polypeptide(L)'
;MPLLPPPQKWPRRRAADERTRARYEQRTQDVYTLRMASKKAYLDHLRKVSLFSACSQKDLEKIAKAGDEVVMPAGSLIVDQGQTGREAFVVLEGSVMVKRNGKKVASLGPGTVVGELSLLDHGPRTATVICESDCTLLLLSQRHFMAVLDDVPSMAHKLLASLAGRIRDLDRQYYG
;
A
#
# COMPACT_ATOMS: atom_id res chain seq x y z
N MET A 1 0.84 24.05 -3.21
CA MET A 1 1.14 22.64 -2.99
C MET A 1 1.43 22.45 -1.51
N PRO A 2 0.62 21.76 -0.74
CA PRO A 2 0.98 21.46 0.63
C PRO A 2 2.02 20.35 0.64
N LEU A 3 3.15 20.61 1.28
CA LEU A 3 4.20 19.66 1.61
C LEU A 3 3.58 18.54 2.47
N LEU A 4 3.83 17.28 2.09
CA LEU A 4 3.49 16.12 2.91
C LEU A 4 4.08 16.29 4.32
N PRO A 5 3.34 15.94 5.39
CA PRO A 5 3.88 16.00 6.73
C PRO A 5 5.07 15.06 6.86
N PRO A 6 6.09 15.44 7.64
CA PRO A 6 7.26 14.59 7.85
C PRO A 6 6.85 13.25 8.49
N PRO A 7 7.59 12.16 8.22
CA PRO A 7 7.29 10.85 8.76
C PRO A 7 7.19 10.90 10.28
N GLN A 8 6.17 10.26 10.83
CA GLN A 8 5.91 10.26 12.27
C GLN A 8 7.10 9.65 13.01
N LYS A 9 7.53 10.34 14.08
CA LYS A 9 8.64 9.93 14.95
C LYS A 9 8.42 8.51 15.46
N TRP A 10 9.46 7.68 15.31
CA TRP A 10 9.58 6.34 15.87
C TRP A 10 9.16 6.28 17.34
N PRO A 11 8.35 5.29 17.76
CA PRO A 11 8.01 5.13 19.17
C PRO A 11 9.28 4.81 20.00
N ARG A 12 9.49 5.56 21.08
CA ARG A 12 10.58 5.35 22.04
C ARG A 12 10.40 4.01 22.74
N ARG A 13 10.96 2.93 22.20
CA ARG A 13 11.20 1.68 22.93
C ARG A 13 12.60 1.16 22.64
N ARG A 14 13.41 1.16 23.72
CA ARG A 14 14.70 0.49 23.97
C ARG A 14 15.66 0.34 22.79
N ALA A 15 16.75 1.13 22.86
CA ALA A 15 18.09 0.87 22.34
C ALA A 15 18.19 0.06 21.02
N ALA A 16 17.61 0.56 19.94
CA ALA A 16 18.17 0.26 18.64
C ALA A 16 19.38 1.19 18.48
N ASP A 17 20.53 0.60 18.12
CA ASP A 17 21.78 1.30 17.86
C ASP A 17 21.52 2.53 16.98
N GLU A 18 22.09 3.68 17.33
CA GLU A 18 21.98 4.95 16.56
C GLU A 18 22.29 4.77 15.07
N ARG A 19 23.17 3.82 14.74
CA ARG A 19 23.48 3.46 13.35
C ARG A 19 22.31 2.78 12.62
N THR A 20 21.53 1.97 13.34
CA THR A 20 20.32 1.33 12.78
C THR A 20 19.23 2.36 12.59
N ARG A 21 19.09 3.30 13.52
CA ARG A 21 18.18 4.43 13.45
C ARG A 21 18.54 5.39 12.31
N ALA A 22 19.81 5.77 12.20
CA ALA A 22 20.29 6.62 11.12
C ALA A 22 20.12 5.96 9.74
N ARG A 23 20.37 4.64 9.61
CA ARG A 23 20.11 3.89 8.38
C ARG A 23 18.63 3.80 8.03
N TYR A 24 17.76 3.70 9.04
CA TYR A 24 16.31 3.68 8.83
C TYR A 24 15.80 5.06 8.41
N GLU A 25 16.24 6.12 9.11
CA GLU A 25 15.89 7.51 8.79
C GLU A 25 16.43 7.91 7.40
N GLN A 26 17.67 7.51 7.08
CA GLN A 26 18.26 7.72 5.75
C GLN A 26 17.50 6.94 4.67
N ARG A 27 17.20 5.64 4.90
CA ARG A 27 16.39 4.84 3.97
C ARG A 27 14.96 5.35 3.84
N THR A 28 14.36 5.86 4.91
CA THR A 28 13.03 6.47 4.86
C THR A 28 13.06 7.76 4.04
N GLN A 29 14.14 8.55 4.17
CA GLN A 29 14.35 9.77 3.38
C GLN A 29 14.59 9.43 1.90
N ASP A 30 15.37 8.39 1.60
CA ASP A 30 15.64 7.92 0.23
C ASP A 30 14.39 7.31 -0.43
N VAL A 31 13.53 6.69 0.37
CA VAL A 31 12.25 6.10 -0.05
C VAL A 31 11.23 7.17 -0.47
N TYR A 32 11.29 8.36 0.13
CA TYR A 32 10.42 9.50 -0.24
C TYR A 32 11.01 10.37 -1.35
N THR A 33 12.05 9.92 -2.05
CA THR A 33 12.50 10.61 -3.26
C THR A 33 11.49 10.32 -4.38
N LEU A 34 10.42 11.13 -4.38
CA LEU A 34 9.40 11.18 -5.43
C LEU A 34 10.09 11.33 -6.80
N ARG A 35 10.27 10.22 -7.50
CA ARG A 35 10.49 10.26 -8.94
C ARG A 35 9.11 10.46 -9.57
N MET A 36 8.74 11.70 -9.83
CA MET A 36 7.56 12.02 -10.63
C MET A 36 7.74 11.41 -12.02
N ALA A 37 7.23 10.19 -12.19
CA ALA A 37 7.06 9.64 -13.53
C ALA A 37 6.21 10.64 -14.33
N SER A 38 6.46 10.79 -15.63
CA SER A 38 5.61 11.63 -16.44
C SER A 38 4.15 11.15 -16.27
N LYS A 39 3.20 12.06 -16.21
CA LYS A 39 1.76 11.73 -16.03
C LYS A 39 1.29 10.60 -16.95
N LYS A 40 1.85 10.54 -18.17
CA LYS A 40 1.56 9.48 -19.14
C LYS A 40 2.08 8.12 -18.69
N ALA A 41 3.34 8.04 -18.25
CA ALA A 41 3.93 6.78 -17.77
C ALA A 41 3.18 6.25 -16.54
N TYR A 42 2.78 7.15 -15.65
CA TYR A 42 1.99 6.80 -14.48
C TYR A 42 0.61 6.23 -14.84
N LEU A 43 -0.11 6.87 -15.77
CA LEU A 43 -1.39 6.34 -16.27
C LEU A 43 -1.22 4.98 -16.99
N ASP A 44 -0.10 4.78 -17.68
CA ASP A 44 0.22 3.51 -18.34
C ASP A 44 0.54 2.40 -17.30
N HIS A 45 1.16 2.74 -16.18
CA HIS A 45 1.31 1.82 -15.03
C HIS A 45 -0.06 1.42 -14.47
N LEU A 46 -0.92 2.39 -14.17
CA LEU A 46 -2.27 2.10 -13.64
C LEU A 46 -3.08 1.18 -14.57
N ARG A 47 -2.99 1.38 -15.89
CA ARG A 47 -3.72 0.54 -16.88
C ARG A 47 -3.30 -0.94 -16.84
N LYS A 48 -2.05 -1.22 -16.54
CA LYS A 48 -1.53 -2.61 -16.50
C LYS A 48 -2.02 -3.38 -15.28
N VAL A 49 -2.50 -2.68 -14.26
CA VAL A 49 -2.92 -3.27 -13.00
C VAL A 49 -4.32 -3.84 -13.11
N SER A 50 -4.50 -5.13 -12.82
CA SER A 50 -5.77 -5.84 -12.92
C SER A 50 -6.90 -5.18 -12.12
N LEU A 51 -6.60 -4.57 -10.99
CA LEU A 51 -7.54 -3.82 -10.16
C LEU A 51 -8.25 -2.71 -10.95
N PHE A 52 -7.52 -2.05 -11.89
CA PHE A 52 -8.02 -0.92 -12.66
C PHE A 52 -8.47 -1.28 -14.07
N SER A 53 -8.49 -2.58 -14.44
CA SER A 53 -8.79 -3.04 -15.81
C SER A 53 -10.19 -2.64 -16.31
N ALA A 54 -11.15 -2.39 -15.40
CA ALA A 54 -12.50 -1.94 -15.74
C ALA A 54 -12.69 -0.40 -15.62
N CYS A 55 -11.62 0.34 -15.29
CA CYS A 55 -11.67 1.78 -15.13
C CYS A 55 -11.58 2.48 -16.50
N SER A 56 -12.40 3.49 -16.68
CA SER A 56 -12.30 4.37 -17.85
C SER A 56 -11.03 5.25 -17.77
N GLN A 57 -10.67 5.90 -18.88
CA GLN A 57 -9.59 6.87 -18.89
C GLN A 57 -9.78 7.98 -17.83
N LYS A 58 -11.03 8.47 -17.68
CA LYS A 58 -11.36 9.50 -16.67
C LYS A 58 -11.18 8.99 -15.25
N ASP A 59 -11.52 7.72 -14.98
CA ASP A 59 -11.34 7.11 -13.68
C ASP A 59 -9.86 6.96 -13.33
N LEU A 60 -9.04 6.50 -14.29
CA LEU A 60 -7.59 6.43 -14.11
C LEU A 60 -6.96 7.80 -13.82
N GLU A 61 -7.46 8.86 -14.47
CA GLU A 61 -7.01 10.23 -14.20
C GLU A 61 -7.42 10.73 -12.81
N LYS A 62 -8.60 10.33 -12.29
CA LYS A 62 -9.01 10.60 -10.91
C LYS A 62 -8.10 9.89 -9.92
N ILE A 63 -7.86 8.58 -10.13
CA ILE A 63 -6.98 7.76 -9.30
C ILE A 63 -5.57 8.35 -9.28
N ALA A 64 -5.02 8.70 -10.45
CA ALA A 64 -3.69 9.29 -10.58
C ALA A 64 -3.55 10.65 -9.88
N LYS A 65 -4.63 11.42 -9.77
CA LYS A 65 -4.66 12.69 -9.02
C LYS A 65 -4.82 12.50 -7.52
N ALA A 66 -5.42 11.39 -7.11
CA ALA A 66 -5.74 11.10 -5.72
C ALA A 66 -4.55 10.52 -4.95
N GLY A 67 -3.58 9.92 -5.63
CA GLY A 67 -2.45 9.25 -5.01
C GLY A 67 -1.09 9.64 -5.58
N ASP A 68 -0.06 9.18 -4.90
CA ASP A 68 1.33 9.39 -5.28
C ASP A 68 1.98 8.04 -5.64
N GLU A 69 2.78 8.04 -6.72
CA GLU A 69 3.61 6.90 -7.06
C GLU A 69 4.86 6.90 -6.18
N VAL A 70 5.11 5.78 -5.50
CA VAL A 70 6.26 5.61 -4.60
C VAL A 70 7.05 4.39 -5.03
N VAL A 71 8.36 4.54 -5.20
CA VAL A 71 9.29 3.44 -5.44
C VAL A 71 9.96 3.06 -4.14
N MET A 72 9.86 1.78 -3.77
CA MET A 72 10.43 1.22 -2.54
C MET A 72 11.34 0.03 -2.87
N PRO A 73 12.60 0.03 -2.41
CA PRO A 73 13.51 -1.08 -2.65
C PRO A 73 13.11 -2.33 -1.85
N ALA A 74 13.58 -3.49 -2.30
CA ALA A 74 13.43 -4.76 -1.60
C ALA A 74 13.85 -4.65 -0.13
N GLY A 75 13.08 -5.27 0.78
CA GLY A 75 13.27 -5.21 2.23
C GLY A 75 12.66 -3.98 2.90
N SER A 76 12.07 -3.04 2.15
CA SER A 76 11.40 -1.87 2.73
C SER A 76 10.11 -2.26 3.44
N LEU A 77 9.89 -1.69 4.63
CA LEU A 77 8.66 -1.84 5.38
C LEU A 77 7.59 -0.89 4.82
N ILE A 78 6.45 -1.43 4.42
CA ILE A 78 5.30 -0.67 3.91
C ILE A 78 4.34 -0.32 5.05
N VAL A 79 3.89 -1.35 5.78
CA VAL A 79 3.02 -1.21 6.97
C VAL A 79 3.47 -2.18 8.05
N ASP A 80 3.24 -1.84 9.31
CA ASP A 80 3.62 -2.68 10.45
C ASP A 80 2.40 -3.07 11.29
N GLN A 81 2.32 -4.36 11.64
CA GLN A 81 1.21 -4.94 12.40
C GLN A 81 1.00 -4.20 13.74
N GLY A 82 -0.25 -3.91 14.07
CA GLY A 82 -0.63 -3.25 15.31
C GLY A 82 -0.49 -1.72 15.30
N GLN A 83 0.13 -1.14 14.27
CA GLN A 83 0.22 0.32 14.15
C GLN A 83 -1.07 0.92 13.60
N THR A 84 -1.33 2.18 13.92
CA THR A 84 -2.42 2.94 13.28
C THR A 84 -2.03 3.28 11.86
N GLY A 85 -2.91 3.01 10.89
CA GLY A 85 -2.67 3.30 9.49
C GLY A 85 -3.63 4.35 8.96
N ARG A 86 -3.09 5.27 8.15
CA ARG A 86 -3.86 6.33 7.47
C ARG A 86 -3.67 6.34 5.96
N GLU A 87 -2.95 5.35 5.44
CA GLU A 87 -2.67 5.18 4.02
C GLU A 87 -3.00 3.74 3.59
N ALA A 88 -3.42 3.59 2.34
CA ALA A 88 -3.45 2.32 1.63
C ALA A 88 -2.45 2.36 0.47
N PHE A 89 -1.97 1.20 0.08
CA PHE A 89 -1.01 1.06 -1.01
C PHE A 89 -1.55 0.06 -2.02
N VAL A 90 -1.50 0.40 -3.31
CA VAL A 90 -1.76 -0.55 -4.39
C VAL A 90 -0.42 -0.95 -5.00
N VAL A 91 -0.15 -2.24 -5.08
CA VAL A 91 1.06 -2.73 -5.75
C VAL A 91 0.87 -2.55 -7.25
N LEU A 92 1.70 -1.70 -7.87
CA LEU A 92 1.71 -1.48 -9.32
C LEU A 92 2.70 -2.43 -9.99
N GLU A 93 3.91 -2.55 -9.40
CA GLU A 93 4.98 -3.44 -9.84
C GLU A 93 5.68 -4.06 -8.63
N GLY A 94 6.33 -5.22 -8.85
CA GLY A 94 7.04 -5.95 -7.80
C GLY A 94 6.14 -6.87 -6.99
N SER A 95 6.65 -7.35 -5.86
CA SER A 95 5.96 -8.25 -4.94
C SER A 95 6.19 -7.84 -3.48
N VAL A 96 5.19 -8.11 -2.65
CA VAL A 96 5.22 -7.80 -1.21
C VAL A 96 4.95 -9.05 -0.39
N MET A 97 5.66 -9.19 0.70
CA MET A 97 5.50 -10.25 1.69
C MET A 97 4.61 -9.76 2.84
N VAL A 98 3.57 -10.54 3.13
CA VAL A 98 2.69 -10.30 4.27
C VAL A 98 3.11 -11.22 5.42
N LYS A 99 3.33 -10.63 6.60
CA LYS A 99 3.61 -11.36 7.85
C LYS A 99 2.54 -11.08 8.88
N ARG A 100 2.14 -12.11 9.62
CA ARG A 100 1.32 -12.00 10.83
C ARG A 100 2.05 -12.65 12.00
N ASN A 101 2.20 -11.93 13.10
CA ASN A 101 2.94 -12.40 14.28
C ASN A 101 4.34 -12.91 13.91
N GLY A 102 5.03 -12.18 13.03
CA GLY A 102 6.38 -12.52 12.55
C GLY A 102 6.46 -13.64 11.50
N LYS A 103 5.38 -14.40 11.26
CA LYS A 103 5.37 -15.50 10.27
C LYS A 103 4.88 -15.01 8.92
N LYS A 104 5.55 -15.41 7.84
CA LYS A 104 5.10 -15.18 6.46
C LYS A 104 3.80 -15.95 6.22
N VAL A 105 2.76 -15.23 5.76
CA VAL A 105 1.44 -15.82 5.46
C VAL A 105 1.09 -15.72 3.97
N ALA A 106 1.67 -14.78 3.23
CA ALA A 106 1.43 -14.62 1.80
C ALA A 106 2.55 -13.84 1.11
N SER A 107 2.68 -14.04 -0.21
CA SER A 107 3.33 -13.12 -1.15
C SER A 107 2.27 -12.60 -2.11
N LEU A 108 2.23 -11.30 -2.32
CA LEU A 108 1.21 -10.62 -3.13
C LEU A 108 1.89 -9.79 -4.21
N GLY A 109 1.30 -9.77 -5.39
CA GLY A 109 1.81 -9.07 -6.57
C GLY A 109 0.95 -7.88 -7.02
N PRO A 110 1.18 -7.41 -8.26
CA PRO A 110 0.48 -6.27 -8.83
C PRO A 110 -1.04 -6.43 -8.80
N GLY A 111 -1.74 -5.33 -8.54
CA GLY A 111 -3.20 -5.30 -8.38
C GLY A 111 -3.68 -5.54 -6.95
N THR A 112 -2.79 -5.91 -6.05
CA THR A 112 -3.16 -6.09 -4.64
C THR A 112 -3.19 -4.74 -3.91
N VAL A 113 -4.20 -4.57 -3.05
CA VAL A 113 -4.28 -3.46 -2.09
C VAL A 113 -3.82 -3.97 -0.73
N VAL A 114 -2.99 -3.19 -0.05
CA VAL A 114 -2.53 -3.46 1.32
C VAL A 114 -2.77 -2.26 2.22
N GLY A 115 -3.10 -2.53 3.49
CA GLY A 115 -3.40 -1.49 4.48
C GLY A 115 -4.82 -0.92 4.39
N GLU A 116 -5.64 -1.43 3.48
CA GLU A 116 -7.02 -1.00 3.24
C GLU A 116 -7.94 -1.24 4.45
N LEU A 117 -7.74 -2.34 5.18
CA LEU A 117 -8.61 -2.72 6.30
C LEU A 117 -8.66 -1.62 7.36
N SER A 118 -7.49 -1.11 7.76
CA SER A 118 -7.41 -0.02 8.75
C SER A 118 -8.09 1.27 8.32
N LEU A 119 -8.28 1.48 7.01
CA LEU A 119 -9.00 2.64 6.48
C LEU A 119 -10.51 2.42 6.46
N LEU A 120 -10.95 1.18 6.31
CA LEU A 120 -12.35 0.81 6.23
C LEU A 120 -12.99 0.68 7.62
N ASP A 121 -12.29 0.06 8.58
CA ASP A 121 -12.80 -0.25 9.92
C ASP A 121 -12.19 0.61 11.05
N HIS A 122 -11.25 1.51 10.70
CA HIS A 122 -10.48 2.33 11.65
C HIS A 122 -9.68 1.52 12.69
N GLY A 123 -9.49 0.23 12.43
CA GLY A 123 -8.70 -0.66 13.27
C GLY A 123 -7.19 -0.53 13.06
N PRO A 124 -6.37 -1.20 13.89
CA PRO A 124 -4.93 -1.26 13.70
C PRO A 124 -4.57 -2.11 12.47
N ARG A 125 -3.35 -1.95 11.96
CA ARG A 125 -2.81 -2.81 10.88
C ARG A 125 -2.87 -4.28 11.29
N THR A 126 -3.48 -5.11 10.46
CA THR A 126 -3.68 -6.54 10.74
C THR A 126 -2.45 -7.40 10.43
N ALA A 127 -1.47 -6.83 9.71
CA ALA A 127 -0.27 -7.53 9.29
C ALA A 127 0.89 -6.53 9.08
N THR A 128 2.11 -7.06 9.08
CA THR A 128 3.31 -6.38 8.61
C THR A 128 3.49 -6.71 7.12
N VAL A 129 3.72 -5.70 6.27
CA VAL A 129 3.95 -5.86 4.84
C VAL A 129 5.30 -5.26 4.47
N ILE A 130 6.12 -6.05 3.76
CA ILE A 130 7.50 -5.73 3.38
C ILE A 130 7.65 -5.98 1.87
N CYS A 131 8.38 -5.12 1.17
CA CYS A 131 8.76 -5.35 -0.23
C CYS A 131 9.64 -6.60 -0.35
N GLU A 132 9.22 -7.62 -1.10
CA GLU A 132 10.05 -8.80 -1.42
C GLU A 132 11.01 -8.51 -2.57
N SER A 133 10.60 -7.69 -3.52
CA SER A 133 11.41 -7.12 -4.60
C SER A 133 11.37 -5.60 -4.54
N ASP A 134 12.07 -4.93 -5.45
CA ASP A 134 11.80 -3.52 -5.70
C ASP A 134 10.35 -3.36 -6.14
N CYS A 135 9.65 -2.42 -5.52
CA CYS A 135 8.22 -2.21 -5.73
C CYS A 135 7.94 -0.79 -6.21
N THR A 136 7.01 -0.67 -7.14
CA THR A 136 6.31 0.57 -7.45
C THR A 136 4.91 0.49 -6.86
N LEU A 137 4.56 1.43 -5.98
CA LEU A 137 3.30 1.45 -5.24
C LEU A 137 2.54 2.74 -5.54
N LEU A 138 1.21 2.66 -5.59
CA LEU A 138 0.34 3.81 -5.49
C LEU A 138 -0.03 4.00 -4.01
N LEU A 139 0.39 5.11 -3.42
CA LEU A 139 0.04 5.52 -2.07
C LEU A 139 -1.23 6.37 -2.10
N LEU A 140 -2.23 5.99 -1.33
CA LEU A 140 -3.47 6.72 -1.14
C LEU A 140 -3.66 7.05 0.33
N SER A 141 -3.81 8.33 0.68
CA SER A 141 -4.27 8.72 2.01
C SER A 141 -5.70 8.22 2.25
N GLN A 142 -6.11 8.07 3.51
CA GLN A 142 -7.47 7.63 3.87
C GLN A 142 -8.56 8.44 3.13
N ARG A 143 -8.44 9.77 3.12
CA ARG A 143 -9.38 10.65 2.43
C ARG A 143 -9.46 10.35 0.93
N HIS A 144 -8.31 10.20 0.29
CA HIS A 144 -8.24 9.94 -1.15
C HIS A 144 -8.70 8.52 -1.49
N PHE A 145 -8.38 7.54 -0.65
CA PHE A 145 -8.85 6.16 -0.82
C PHE A 145 -10.38 6.09 -0.79
N MET A 146 -11.01 6.70 0.21
CA MET A 146 -12.48 6.74 0.30
C MET A 146 -13.09 7.47 -0.90
N ALA A 147 -12.56 8.66 -1.26
CA ALA A 147 -13.05 9.40 -2.41
C ALA A 147 -12.94 8.60 -3.74
N VAL A 148 -11.86 7.82 -3.91
CA VAL A 148 -11.72 6.95 -5.08
C VAL A 148 -12.74 5.81 -5.07
N LEU A 149 -13.04 5.21 -3.92
CA LEU A 149 -14.07 4.17 -3.81
C LEU A 149 -15.47 4.72 -4.16
N ASP A 150 -15.77 5.94 -3.72
CA ASP A 150 -17.05 6.61 -4.01
C ASP A 150 -17.16 7.01 -5.49
N ASP A 151 -16.09 7.53 -6.05
CA ASP A 151 -16.06 8.10 -7.42
C ASP A 151 -15.83 7.06 -8.51
N VAL A 152 -15.29 5.86 -8.17
CA VAL A 152 -14.91 4.80 -9.11
C VAL A 152 -15.50 3.46 -8.65
N PRO A 153 -16.82 3.23 -8.85
CA PRO A 153 -17.52 2.02 -8.37
C PRO A 153 -16.90 0.70 -8.84
N SER A 154 -16.30 0.68 -10.04
CA SER A 154 -15.62 -0.52 -10.57
C SER A 154 -14.43 -0.94 -9.70
N MET A 155 -13.71 0.01 -9.12
CA MET A 155 -12.62 -0.27 -8.16
C MET A 155 -13.18 -0.79 -6.84
N ALA A 156 -14.25 -0.18 -6.31
CA ALA A 156 -14.90 -0.63 -5.09
C ALA A 156 -15.40 -2.08 -5.22
N HIS A 157 -16.06 -2.43 -6.33
CA HIS A 157 -16.52 -3.80 -6.58
C HIS A 157 -15.36 -4.81 -6.64
N LYS A 158 -14.24 -4.46 -7.27
CA LYS A 158 -13.05 -5.34 -7.32
C LYS A 158 -12.39 -5.49 -5.95
N LEU A 159 -12.33 -4.42 -5.16
CA LEU A 159 -11.83 -4.50 -3.79
C LEU A 159 -12.71 -5.43 -2.95
N LEU A 160 -14.04 -5.29 -3.00
CA LEU A 160 -14.98 -6.17 -2.31
C LEU A 160 -14.83 -7.64 -2.74
N ALA A 161 -14.67 -7.90 -4.04
CA ALA A 161 -14.43 -9.25 -4.55
C ALA A 161 -13.11 -9.84 -4.02
N SER A 162 -12.04 -9.03 -3.95
CA SER A 162 -10.76 -9.44 -3.38
C SER A 162 -10.88 -9.79 -1.89
N LEU A 163 -11.59 -8.96 -1.11
CA LEU A 163 -11.82 -9.21 0.32
C LEU A 163 -12.67 -10.48 0.53
N ALA A 164 -13.71 -10.68 -0.27
CA ALA A 164 -14.52 -11.90 -0.23
C ALA A 164 -13.70 -13.16 -0.55
N GLY A 165 -12.77 -13.08 -1.50
CA GLY A 165 -11.81 -14.15 -1.78
C GLY A 165 -10.96 -14.49 -0.57
N ARG A 166 -10.37 -13.48 0.08
CA ARG A 166 -9.55 -13.66 1.30
C ARG A 166 -10.35 -14.31 2.44
N ILE A 167 -11.62 -13.94 2.61
CA ILE A 167 -12.50 -14.56 3.62
C ILE A 167 -12.70 -16.05 3.30
N ARG A 168 -13.03 -16.41 2.06
CA ARG A 168 -13.21 -17.81 1.66
C ARG A 168 -11.92 -18.64 1.84
N ASP A 169 -10.76 -18.05 1.58
CA ASP A 169 -9.49 -18.74 1.77
C ASP A 169 -9.21 -18.99 3.25
N LEU A 170 -9.55 -18.04 4.13
CA LEU A 170 -9.50 -18.23 5.58
C LEU A 170 -10.46 -19.31 6.05
N ASP A 171 -11.71 -19.30 5.58
CA ASP A 171 -12.71 -20.32 5.91
C ASP A 171 -12.21 -21.73 5.54
N ARG A 172 -11.62 -21.89 4.36
CA ARG A 172 -11.03 -23.18 3.95
C ARG A 172 -9.87 -23.62 4.85
N GLN A 173 -9.07 -22.69 5.35
CA GLN A 173 -7.96 -23.02 6.24
C GLN A 173 -8.41 -23.44 7.64
N TYR A 174 -9.55 -22.94 8.10
CA TYR A 174 -10.05 -23.19 9.46
C TYR A 174 -11.13 -24.27 9.55
N TYR A 175 -11.92 -24.47 8.48
CA TYR A 175 -13.09 -25.35 8.49
C TYR A 175 -13.09 -26.39 7.34
N GLY A 176 -12.17 -26.33 6.42
CA GLY A 176 -11.93 -27.31 5.34
C GLY A 176 -10.82 -28.26 5.73
#